data_db2dec7a59e3b1a53dffe537ff64cd0c
#
_entry.id   db2dec7a59e3b1a53dffe537ff64cd0c
#
_cell.length_a   1.000
_cell.length_b   1.000
_cell.length_c   1.000
_cell.angle_alpha   90.00
_cell.angle_beta   90.00
_cell.angle_gamma   90.00
#
_symmetry.space_group_name_H-M   'P 1'
#
loop_
_entity.id
_entity.type
_entity.pdbx_description
1 polymer ?
#
loop_
_entity_poly.entity_id
_entity_poly.type
_entity_poly.pdbx_seq_one_letter_code
_entity_poly.pdbx_strand_id
1 'polypeptide(L)'
;MSFRKHVFQARDLVAGYDDRIILDHISLEIPSNQISVIIGANACGKSTLLKTLARIIKPKSGEVLLDGQPIHKIPSKQLARVVGLLPQSPIVPEGITVADLVGRGRYPHQSMFGTWSRKDYEAVAEAMEIMHITDLANRPIDELSGG
;
A
#
# COMPACT_ATOMS: atom_id res chain seq x y z
N MET A 1 11.71 12.77 12.95
CA MET A 1 11.71 11.46 12.28
C MET A 1 12.51 11.55 11.01
N SER A 2 13.61 10.80 10.86
CA SER A 2 14.34 10.71 9.59
C SER A 2 13.62 9.68 8.73
N PHE A 3 12.88 10.13 7.73
CA PHE A 3 12.27 9.22 6.75
C PHE A 3 13.39 8.58 5.93
N ARG A 4 13.43 7.24 5.91
CA ARG A 4 14.32 6.53 4.98
C ARG A 4 13.94 6.93 3.56
N LYS A 5 14.94 7.31 2.79
CA LYS A 5 14.73 7.60 1.37
C LYS A 5 14.57 6.27 0.63
N HIS A 6 13.43 6.10 0.00
CA HIS A 6 13.16 4.96 -0.88
C HIS A 6 12.93 5.46 -2.29
N VAL A 7 13.53 4.82 -3.27
CA VAL A 7 13.37 5.13 -4.70
C VAL A 7 12.62 3.99 -5.37
N PHE A 8 11.51 4.32 -6.01
CA PHE A 8 10.72 3.39 -6.81
C PHE A 8 11.01 3.60 -8.28
N GLN A 9 11.30 2.52 -9.01
CA GLN A 9 11.53 2.57 -10.44
C GLN A 9 10.70 1.50 -11.14
N ALA A 10 10.12 1.84 -12.30
CA ALA A 10 9.65 0.89 -13.28
C ALA A 10 10.58 0.95 -14.49
N ARG A 11 10.99 -0.21 -15.00
CA ARG A 11 11.86 -0.33 -16.16
C ARG A 11 11.20 -1.20 -17.21
N ASP A 12 10.93 -0.60 -18.37
CA ASP A 12 10.38 -1.27 -19.54
C ASP A 12 9.14 -2.13 -19.23
N LEU A 13 8.24 -1.57 -18.40
CA LEU A 13 7.16 -2.28 -17.76
C LEU A 13 6.02 -2.54 -18.73
N VAL A 14 5.70 -3.82 -18.95
CA VAL A 14 4.51 -4.26 -19.66
C VAL A 14 3.58 -4.98 -18.67
N ALA A 15 2.35 -4.52 -18.53
CA ALA A 15 1.39 -5.12 -17.61
C ALA A 15 -0.05 -4.98 -18.09
N GLY A 16 -0.93 -5.80 -17.57
CA GLY A 16 -2.35 -5.81 -17.90
C GLY A 16 -3.05 -7.01 -17.29
N TYR A 17 -4.23 -7.30 -17.83
CA TYR A 17 -5.07 -8.40 -17.35
C TYR A 17 -5.25 -9.41 -18.48
N ASP A 18 -5.12 -10.67 -18.15
CA ASP A 18 -5.16 -11.78 -19.11
C ASP A 18 -4.30 -11.47 -20.34
N ASP A 19 -4.87 -11.50 -21.53
CA ASP A 19 -4.16 -11.19 -22.79
C ASP A 19 -4.14 -9.71 -23.15
N ARG A 20 -4.87 -8.87 -22.39
CA ARG A 20 -4.94 -7.43 -22.66
C ARG A 20 -3.77 -6.69 -22.01
N ILE A 21 -2.95 -6.04 -22.85
CA ILE A 21 -1.91 -5.11 -22.41
C ILE A 21 -2.56 -3.77 -22.10
N ILE A 22 -2.27 -3.22 -20.93
CA ILE A 22 -2.73 -1.90 -20.47
C ILE A 22 -1.56 -0.93 -20.35
N LEU A 23 -0.43 -1.43 -19.84
CA LEU A 23 0.83 -0.69 -19.76
C LEU A 23 1.77 -1.29 -20.79
N ASP A 24 2.27 -0.44 -21.67
CA ASP A 24 3.13 -0.86 -22.77
C ASP A 24 4.47 -0.11 -22.68
N HIS A 25 5.53 -0.85 -22.34
CA HIS A 25 6.91 -0.35 -22.23
C HIS A 25 7.08 0.93 -21.39
N ILE A 26 6.45 0.98 -20.20
CA ILE A 26 6.50 2.13 -19.31
C ILE A 26 7.77 2.12 -18.47
N SER A 27 8.54 3.21 -18.53
CA SER A 27 9.68 3.47 -17.66
C SER A 27 9.47 4.76 -16.90
N LEU A 28 9.61 4.72 -15.57
CA LEU A 28 9.47 5.89 -14.70
C LEU A 28 10.26 5.71 -13.39
N GLU A 29 10.51 6.82 -12.74
CA GLU A 29 11.08 6.87 -11.39
C GLU A 29 10.18 7.73 -10.50
N ILE A 30 9.87 7.21 -9.31
CA ILE A 30 9.14 7.94 -8.27
C ILE A 30 10.17 8.37 -7.23
N PRO A 31 10.43 9.68 -7.12
CA PRO A 31 11.45 10.20 -6.21
C PRO A 31 11.00 10.06 -4.75
N SER A 32 11.99 9.95 -3.88
CA SER A 32 11.79 9.87 -2.43
C SER A 32 11.31 11.20 -1.84
N ASN A 33 10.50 11.13 -0.76
CA ASN A 33 10.06 12.28 0.02
C ASN A 33 9.33 13.38 -0.78
N GLN A 34 8.64 12.99 -1.84
CA GLN A 34 7.84 13.89 -2.68
C GLN A 34 6.49 13.26 -2.97
N ILE A 35 5.50 14.10 -3.20
CA ILE A 35 4.20 13.66 -3.71
C ILE A 35 4.32 13.59 -5.23
N SER A 36 4.14 12.40 -5.79
CA SER A 36 4.06 12.17 -7.23
C SER A 36 2.60 11.96 -7.63
N VAL A 37 2.13 12.70 -8.61
CA VAL A 37 0.75 12.61 -9.11
C VAL A 37 0.72 12.02 -10.51
N ILE A 38 -0.10 10.98 -10.70
CA ILE A 38 -0.33 10.36 -12.00
C ILE A 38 -1.65 10.92 -12.55
N ILE A 39 -1.56 11.67 -13.64
CA ILE A 39 -2.71 12.25 -14.33
C ILE A 39 -2.90 11.63 -15.70
N GLY A 40 -4.13 11.58 -16.18
CA GLY A 40 -4.48 11.03 -17.48
C GLY A 40 -5.97 10.75 -17.59
N ALA A 41 -6.43 10.43 -18.79
CA ALA A 41 -7.83 10.10 -19.07
C ALA A 41 -8.31 8.88 -18.27
N ASN A 42 -9.63 8.70 -18.17
CA ASN A 42 -10.18 7.48 -17.57
C ASN A 42 -9.78 6.26 -18.41
N ALA A 43 -9.56 5.15 -17.75
CA ALA A 43 -9.13 3.87 -18.33
C ALA A 43 -7.75 3.87 -19.04
N CYS A 44 -6.91 4.92 -18.89
CA CYS A 44 -5.58 4.95 -19.48
C CYS A 44 -4.51 4.11 -18.73
N GLY A 45 -4.89 3.34 -17.73
CA GLY A 45 -3.96 2.42 -17.02
C GLY A 45 -3.41 2.93 -15.69
N LYS A 46 -3.81 4.10 -15.16
CA LYS A 46 -3.31 4.63 -13.87
C LYS A 46 -3.41 3.64 -12.72
N SER A 47 -4.58 3.05 -12.54
CA SER A 47 -4.82 2.05 -11.49
C SER A 47 -4.02 0.76 -11.71
N THR A 48 -3.82 0.36 -12.97
CA THR A 48 -2.99 -0.79 -13.34
C THR A 48 -1.53 -0.53 -12.98
N LEU A 49 -1.04 0.68 -13.27
CA LEU A 49 0.32 1.09 -12.88
C LEU A 49 0.51 1.05 -11.36
N LEU A 50 -0.38 1.68 -10.59
CA LEU A 50 -0.31 1.67 -9.13
C LEU A 50 -0.35 0.24 -8.55
N LYS A 51 -1.24 -0.62 -9.06
CA LYS A 51 -1.33 -2.02 -8.64
C LYS A 51 -0.08 -2.82 -9.01
N THR A 52 0.55 -2.52 -10.15
CA THR A 52 1.79 -3.19 -10.58
C THR A 52 2.97 -2.71 -9.72
N LEU A 53 3.08 -1.42 -9.46
CA LEU A 53 4.06 -0.86 -8.53
C LEU A 53 3.91 -1.44 -7.12
N ALA A 54 2.68 -1.63 -6.64
CA ALA A 54 2.39 -2.25 -5.35
C ALA A 54 2.49 -3.79 -5.34
N ARG A 55 2.96 -4.42 -6.43
CA ARG A 55 3.09 -5.89 -6.58
C ARG A 55 1.77 -6.66 -6.46
N ILE A 56 0.64 -6.02 -6.74
CA ILE A 56 -0.67 -6.69 -6.82
C ILE A 56 -0.84 -7.35 -8.19
N ILE A 57 -0.41 -6.65 -9.25
CA ILE A 57 -0.37 -7.20 -10.60
C ILE A 57 1.08 -7.56 -10.93
N LYS A 58 1.28 -8.79 -11.38
CA LYS A 58 2.59 -9.22 -11.88
C LYS A 58 2.79 -8.66 -13.29
N PRO A 59 3.91 -7.99 -13.59
CA PRO A 59 4.21 -7.56 -14.94
C PRO A 59 4.39 -8.75 -15.89
N LYS A 60 4.03 -8.58 -17.15
CA LYS A 60 4.28 -9.54 -18.24
C LYS A 60 5.73 -9.49 -18.68
N SER A 61 6.31 -8.30 -18.74
CA SER A 61 7.75 -8.07 -18.95
C SER A 61 8.19 -6.78 -18.25
N GLY A 62 9.49 -6.54 -18.24
CA GLY A 62 10.08 -5.47 -17.45
C GLY A 62 10.07 -5.75 -15.95
N GLU A 63 10.42 -4.77 -15.17
CA GLU A 63 10.55 -4.94 -13.72
C GLU A 63 10.19 -3.67 -12.95
N VAL A 64 9.77 -3.87 -11.71
CA VAL A 64 9.63 -2.81 -10.71
C VAL A 64 10.70 -3.01 -9.66
N LEU A 65 11.41 -1.92 -9.35
CA LEU A 65 12.50 -1.90 -8.38
C LEU A 65 12.15 -0.98 -7.20
N LEU A 66 12.51 -1.43 -6.01
CA LEU A 66 12.56 -0.62 -4.80
C LEU A 66 14.00 -0.58 -4.33
N ASP A 67 14.60 0.60 -4.30
CA ASP A 67 16.02 0.82 -3.95
C ASP A 67 16.98 -0.04 -4.81
N GLY A 68 16.68 -0.18 -6.09
CA GLY A 68 17.45 -1.00 -7.03
C GLY A 68 17.21 -2.51 -6.93
N GLN A 69 16.39 -2.98 -5.98
CA GLN A 69 16.06 -4.40 -5.82
C GLN A 69 14.69 -4.71 -6.45
N PRO A 70 14.59 -5.75 -7.31
CA PRO A 70 13.30 -6.19 -7.85
C PRO A 70 12.30 -6.52 -6.75
N ILE A 71 11.12 -5.89 -6.78
CA ILE A 71 10.12 -6.02 -5.71
C ILE A 71 9.61 -7.47 -5.53
N HIS A 72 9.65 -8.28 -6.58
CA HIS A 72 9.23 -9.69 -6.50
C HIS A 72 10.20 -10.56 -5.69
N LYS A 73 11.47 -10.10 -5.50
CA LYS A 73 12.48 -10.77 -4.68
C LYS A 73 12.43 -10.35 -3.21
N ILE A 74 11.71 -9.27 -2.89
CA ILE A 74 11.58 -8.77 -1.51
C ILE A 74 10.52 -9.60 -0.77
N PRO A 75 10.82 -10.15 0.42
CA PRO A 75 9.82 -10.85 1.24
C PRO A 75 8.59 -9.98 1.50
N SER A 76 7.38 -10.57 1.45
CA SER A 76 6.12 -9.82 1.51
C SER A 76 6.00 -8.95 2.76
N LYS A 77 6.36 -9.44 3.94
CA LYS A 77 6.36 -8.65 5.19
C LYS A 77 7.34 -7.48 5.14
N GLN A 78 8.49 -7.64 4.51
CA GLN A 78 9.48 -6.58 4.38
C GLN A 78 8.98 -5.50 3.41
N LEU A 79 8.43 -5.88 2.27
CA LEU A 79 7.84 -4.94 1.32
C LEU A 79 6.67 -4.17 1.94
N ALA A 80 5.77 -4.84 2.66
CA ALA A 80 4.61 -4.22 3.30
C ALA A 80 4.94 -3.23 4.43
N ARG A 81 6.18 -3.20 4.92
CA ARG A 81 6.66 -2.17 5.87
C ARG A 81 7.03 -0.85 5.18
N VAL A 82 7.18 -0.88 3.87
CA VAL A 82 7.63 0.27 3.07
C VAL A 82 6.55 0.73 2.09
N VAL A 83 5.79 -0.23 1.55
CA VAL A 83 4.79 0.03 0.50
C VAL A 83 3.40 -0.31 1.02
N GLY A 84 2.53 0.68 1.01
CA GLY A 84 1.09 0.54 1.25
C GLY A 84 0.32 1.00 0.02
N LEU A 85 -0.86 0.43 -0.20
CA LEU A 85 -1.80 0.86 -1.22
C LEU A 85 -3.16 1.09 -0.58
N LEU A 86 -3.71 2.29 -0.76
CA LEU A 86 -5.10 2.59 -0.44
C LEU A 86 -5.94 2.43 -1.70
N PRO A 87 -6.83 1.43 -1.78
CA PRO A 87 -7.69 1.24 -2.94
C PRO A 87 -8.80 2.29 -2.96
N GLN A 88 -9.32 2.58 -4.14
CA GLN A 88 -10.43 3.54 -4.34
C GLN A 88 -11.72 3.09 -3.63
N SER A 89 -11.97 1.79 -3.56
CA SER A 89 -13.11 1.18 -2.86
C SER A 89 -12.58 0.05 -1.99
N PRO A 90 -12.20 0.31 -0.74
CA PRO A 90 -11.72 -0.71 0.16
C PRO A 90 -12.88 -1.64 0.55
N ILE A 91 -12.62 -2.95 0.54
CA ILE A 91 -13.53 -3.94 1.12
C ILE A 91 -13.22 -4.00 2.61
N VAL A 92 -14.18 -3.57 3.41
CA VAL A 92 -14.09 -3.64 4.86
C VAL A 92 -14.95 -4.82 5.33
N PRO A 93 -14.42 -5.77 6.11
CA PRO A 93 -15.23 -6.83 6.71
C PRO A 93 -16.26 -6.22 7.67
N GLU A 94 -17.47 -6.78 7.66
CA GLU A 94 -18.55 -6.36 8.56
C GLU A 94 -18.16 -6.54 10.03
N GLY A 95 -18.61 -5.65 10.88
CA GLY A 95 -18.51 -5.75 12.34
C GLY A 95 -17.11 -5.51 12.92
N ILE A 96 -16.12 -5.06 12.14
CA ILE A 96 -14.83 -4.68 12.70
C ILE A 96 -14.86 -3.23 13.17
N THR A 97 -14.16 -2.95 14.27
CA THR A 97 -14.04 -1.61 14.81
C THR A 97 -12.96 -0.80 14.06
N VAL A 98 -12.98 0.53 14.24
CA VAL A 98 -11.92 1.40 13.74
C VAL A 98 -10.55 0.97 14.27
N ALA A 99 -10.44 0.66 15.56
CA ALA A 99 -9.18 0.20 16.17
C ALA A 99 -8.69 -1.11 15.54
N ASP A 100 -9.59 -2.05 15.24
CA ASP A 100 -9.24 -3.30 14.57
C ASP A 100 -8.69 -3.06 13.15
N LEU A 101 -9.34 -2.14 12.40
CA LEU A 101 -8.88 -1.80 11.05
C LEU A 101 -7.50 -1.16 11.07
N VAL A 102 -7.29 -0.15 11.93
CA VAL A 102 -5.97 0.49 12.11
C VAL A 102 -4.94 -0.54 12.56
N GLY A 103 -5.33 -1.45 13.46
CA GLY A 103 -4.52 -2.54 13.98
C GLY A 103 -4.01 -3.50 12.89
N ARG A 104 -4.76 -3.70 11.80
CA ARG A 104 -4.31 -4.52 10.65
C ARG A 104 -3.03 -3.98 10.00
N GLY A 105 -2.78 -2.67 10.10
CA GLY A 105 -1.53 -2.05 9.66
C GLY A 105 -0.29 -2.58 10.39
N ARG A 106 -0.45 -3.22 11.55
CA ARG A 106 0.65 -3.83 12.33
C ARG A 106 1.04 -5.23 11.85
N TYR A 107 0.24 -5.88 11.01
CA TYR A 107 0.50 -7.24 10.55
C TYR A 107 1.93 -7.47 10.00
N PRO A 108 2.52 -6.58 9.18
CA PRO A 108 3.89 -6.75 8.70
C PRO A 108 4.96 -6.67 9.80
N HIS A 109 4.63 -6.08 10.95
CA HIS A 109 5.54 -5.87 12.09
C HIS A 109 5.45 -6.97 13.15
N GLN A 110 4.39 -7.77 13.12
CA GLN A 110 4.16 -8.84 14.10
C GLN A 110 5.14 -10.00 13.91
N SER A 111 5.43 -10.73 14.99
CA SER A 111 6.20 -11.96 14.96
C SER A 111 5.49 -13.08 14.19
N MET A 112 6.16 -14.22 13.99
CA MET A 112 5.55 -15.41 13.37
C MET A 112 4.36 -15.96 14.18
N PHE A 113 4.34 -15.72 15.48
CA PHE A 113 3.27 -16.19 16.38
C PHE A 113 2.09 -15.20 16.49
N GLY A 114 2.12 -14.07 15.77
CA GLY A 114 1.00 -13.13 15.68
C GLY A 114 0.61 -12.42 16.99
N THR A 115 1.43 -12.54 18.03
CA THR A 115 1.14 -11.89 19.32
C THR A 115 1.39 -10.39 19.26
N TRP A 116 0.43 -9.63 19.76
CA TRP A 116 0.54 -8.20 19.91
C TRP A 116 1.57 -7.84 20.97
N SER A 117 2.49 -6.95 20.62
CA SER A 117 3.43 -6.35 21.55
C SER A 117 2.93 -4.99 22.01
N ARG A 118 3.50 -4.49 23.12
CA ARG A 118 3.25 -3.13 23.61
C ARG A 118 3.46 -2.08 22.49
N LYS A 119 4.51 -2.26 21.68
CA LYS A 119 4.80 -1.37 20.54
C LYS A 119 3.70 -1.36 19.47
N ASP A 120 2.97 -2.45 19.31
CA ASP A 120 1.86 -2.49 18.34
C ASP A 120 0.67 -1.67 18.84
N TYR A 121 0.34 -1.77 20.13
CA TYR A 121 -0.70 -0.95 20.74
C TYR A 121 -0.34 0.54 20.72
N GLU A 122 0.90 0.88 21.08
CA GLU A 122 1.40 2.26 21.04
C GLU A 122 1.32 2.85 19.62
N ALA A 123 1.73 2.09 18.59
CA ALA A 123 1.68 2.54 17.20
C ALA A 123 0.24 2.72 16.67
N VAL A 124 -0.70 1.89 17.11
CA VAL A 124 -2.13 2.06 16.76
C VAL A 124 -2.70 3.29 17.44
N ALA A 125 -2.44 3.49 18.73
CA ALA A 125 -2.89 4.67 19.46
C ALA A 125 -2.34 5.96 18.84
N GLU A 126 -1.03 6.02 18.54
CA GLU A 126 -0.39 7.15 17.86
C GLU A 126 -1.02 7.44 16.49
N ALA A 127 -1.27 6.40 15.68
CA ALA A 127 -1.90 6.57 14.38
C ALA A 127 -3.32 7.14 14.48
N MET A 128 -4.11 6.67 15.46
CA MET A 128 -5.45 7.15 15.69
C MET A 128 -5.47 8.60 16.20
N GLU A 129 -4.52 8.97 17.04
CA GLU A 129 -4.36 10.34 17.54
C GLU A 129 -3.98 11.30 16.40
N ILE A 130 -3.01 10.94 15.56
CA ILE A 130 -2.59 11.74 14.38
C ILE A 130 -3.77 11.97 13.42
N MET A 131 -4.63 10.97 13.24
CA MET A 131 -5.80 11.05 12.37
C MET A 131 -7.03 11.68 13.04
N HIS A 132 -6.94 12.04 14.33
CA HIS A 132 -8.06 12.58 15.14
C HIS A 132 -9.29 11.67 15.16
N ILE A 133 -9.09 10.34 15.23
CA ILE A 133 -10.16 9.32 15.24
C ILE A 133 -10.19 8.49 16.52
N THR A 134 -9.51 8.91 17.57
CA THR A 134 -9.43 8.17 18.85
C THR A 134 -10.82 7.93 19.46
N ASP A 135 -11.71 8.90 19.38
CA ASP A 135 -13.08 8.80 19.90
C ASP A 135 -13.94 7.77 19.13
N LEU A 136 -13.51 7.39 17.93
CA LEU A 136 -14.18 6.43 17.08
C LEU A 136 -13.64 5.00 17.26
N ALA A 137 -12.65 4.78 18.12
CA ALA A 137 -11.92 3.52 18.25
C ALA A 137 -12.80 2.27 18.28
N ASN A 138 -13.87 2.33 19.07
CA ASN A 138 -14.76 1.20 19.31
C ASN A 138 -15.99 1.19 18.39
N ARG A 139 -16.11 2.15 17.46
CA ARG A 139 -17.23 2.16 16.52
C ARG A 139 -17.02 1.15 15.40
N PRO A 140 -18.06 0.38 15.03
CA PRO A 140 -18.04 -0.40 13.80
C PRO A 140 -17.83 0.49 12.58
N ILE A 141 -17.05 0.03 11.61
CA ILE A 141 -16.69 0.85 10.43
C ILE A 141 -17.89 1.06 9.51
N ASP A 142 -18.77 0.08 9.44
CA ASP A 142 -20.02 0.15 8.66
C ASP A 142 -21.02 1.20 9.16
N GLU A 143 -20.86 1.68 10.41
CA GLU A 143 -21.64 2.79 10.97
C GLU A 143 -21.06 4.17 10.64
N LEU A 144 -19.86 4.24 10.05
CA LEU A 144 -19.22 5.51 9.69
C LEU A 144 -19.68 5.96 8.30
N SER A 145 -20.07 7.23 8.20
CA SER A 145 -20.29 7.85 6.90
C SER A 145 -18.97 7.88 6.11
N GLY A 146 -19.01 7.59 4.82
CA GLY A 146 -17.84 7.47 3.94
C GLY A 146 -17.09 8.79 3.67
N GLY A 147 -16.82 9.55 4.72
CA GLY A 147 -16.05 10.79 4.71
C GLY A 147 -14.87 10.73 5.65
#